data_987c2071e883b308e90e29d67c1747b1
#
_entry.id   987c2071e883b308e90e29d67c1747b1
#
_cell.length_a   1.000
_cell.length_b   1.000
_cell.length_c   1.000
_cell.angle_alpha   90.00
_cell.angle_beta   90.00
_cell.angle_gamma   90.00
#
_symmetry.space_group_name_H-M   'P 1'
#
loop_
_entity.id
_entity.type
_entity.pdbx_description
1 polymer ?
#
loop_
_entity_poly.entity_id
_entity_poly.type
_entity_poly.pdbx_seq_one_letter_code
_entity_poly.pdbx_strand_id
1 'polypeptide(L)'
;MKKITVFLCDDHAIFREGLRMLLQADENIEVVGEAANGHQAVAEVARLHPDVVLMDIAMPLLNGIEATRRITLAAPSTRVLVLSSYSDDQHVQQALNAGAAGYVMKETASQELVHGIHDAANGNAFFSPLIAGSLLRRWKSRKSHPNPSLALTDRQKDVVQLIAEGHSNKQMAALLFISVKTVEKHRQALMDKLNIHQVATLTRYAVSQRLVEAESYNQPVGDAVVGADGRYANRPTADSSAQL
;
A
#
# COMPACT_ATOMS: atom_id res chain seq x y z
N MET A 1 -12.66 23.36 18.13
CA MET A 1 -11.35 23.12 17.48
C MET A 1 -11.57 22.44 16.15
N LYS A 2 -10.71 22.64 15.12
CA LYS A 2 -10.80 21.88 13.87
C LYS A 2 -10.41 20.43 14.17
N LYS A 3 -11.25 19.47 13.77
CA LYS A 3 -10.93 18.05 13.91
C LYS A 3 -9.81 17.66 12.95
N ILE A 4 -9.01 16.66 13.35
CA ILE A 4 -8.02 16.03 12.47
C ILE A 4 -8.78 15.10 11.53
N THR A 5 -8.67 15.35 10.24
CA THR A 5 -9.29 14.50 9.22
C THR A 5 -8.39 13.32 8.88
N VAL A 6 -8.93 12.10 8.99
CA VAL A 6 -8.19 10.84 8.77
C VAL A 6 -8.81 10.06 7.63
N PHE A 7 -7.97 9.54 6.75
CA PHE A 7 -8.34 8.62 5.68
C PHE A 7 -7.78 7.23 5.97
N LEU A 8 -8.60 6.18 5.83
CA LEU A 8 -8.21 4.79 6.10
C LEU A 8 -7.93 4.04 4.80
N CYS A 9 -6.79 3.36 4.73
CA CYS A 9 -6.45 2.54 3.59
C CYS A 9 -5.91 1.18 4.04
N ASP A 10 -6.71 0.12 3.85
CA ASP A 10 -6.41 -1.27 4.20
C ASP A 10 -7.34 -2.17 3.37
N ASP A 11 -6.91 -3.30 2.87
CA ASP A 11 -7.75 -4.20 2.09
C ASP A 11 -8.65 -5.09 2.99
N HIS A 12 -8.32 -5.23 4.28
CA HIS A 12 -9.09 -5.99 5.26
C HIS A 12 -10.28 -5.19 5.80
N ALA A 13 -11.49 -5.48 5.35
CA ALA A 13 -12.70 -4.74 5.72
C ALA A 13 -12.96 -4.71 7.24
N ILE A 14 -12.75 -5.85 7.93
CA ILE A 14 -12.95 -5.96 9.39
C ILE A 14 -11.96 -5.06 10.13
N PHE A 15 -10.72 -4.99 9.68
CA PHE A 15 -9.70 -4.16 10.31
C PHE A 15 -10.00 -2.66 10.10
N ARG A 16 -10.41 -2.25 8.89
CA ARG A 16 -10.86 -0.87 8.64
C ARG A 16 -12.04 -0.46 9.51
N GLU A 17 -13.04 -1.35 9.66
CA GLU A 17 -14.20 -1.10 10.54
C GLU A 17 -13.77 -0.92 12.01
N GLY A 18 -12.85 -1.79 12.49
CA GLY A 18 -12.27 -1.66 13.83
C GLY A 18 -11.53 -0.34 14.03
N LEU A 19 -10.72 0.09 13.06
CA LEU A 19 -10.04 1.39 13.08
C LEU A 19 -11.05 2.54 13.11
N ARG A 20 -12.11 2.48 12.30
CA ARG A 20 -13.15 3.50 12.29
C ARG A 20 -13.80 3.65 13.66
N MET A 21 -14.24 2.54 14.27
CA MET A 21 -14.85 2.54 15.60
C MET A 21 -13.88 3.10 16.66
N LEU A 22 -12.62 2.72 16.60
CA LEU A 22 -11.58 3.21 17.50
C LEU A 22 -11.41 4.73 17.38
N LEU A 23 -11.31 5.25 16.16
CA LEU A 23 -11.05 6.67 15.92
C LEU A 23 -12.28 7.53 16.21
N GLN A 24 -13.49 7.01 16.06
CA GLN A 24 -14.72 7.70 16.42
C GLN A 24 -14.86 7.94 17.94
N ALA A 25 -14.09 7.22 18.77
CA ALA A 25 -14.06 7.46 20.21
C ALA A 25 -13.27 8.73 20.60
N ASP A 26 -12.44 9.28 19.71
CA ASP A 26 -11.75 10.55 19.90
C ASP A 26 -12.54 11.69 19.24
N GLU A 27 -13.04 12.63 20.05
CA GLU A 27 -13.84 13.78 19.57
C GLU A 27 -13.07 14.72 18.62
N ASN A 28 -11.73 14.67 18.63
CA ASN A 28 -10.87 15.50 17.81
C ASN A 28 -10.50 14.86 16.47
N ILE A 29 -10.92 13.61 16.20
CA ILE A 29 -10.66 12.89 14.96
C ILE A 29 -11.95 12.73 14.16
N GLU A 30 -11.84 12.82 12.85
CA GLU A 30 -12.92 12.56 11.89
C GLU A 30 -12.41 11.68 10.74
N VAL A 31 -13.00 10.49 10.57
CA VAL A 31 -12.71 9.64 9.42
C VAL A 31 -13.49 10.15 8.21
N VAL A 32 -12.79 10.69 7.22
CA VAL A 32 -13.38 11.36 6.05
C VAL A 32 -13.48 10.46 4.81
N GLY A 33 -12.89 9.27 4.85
CA GLY A 33 -12.98 8.31 3.74
C GLY A 33 -12.15 7.06 3.96
N GLU A 34 -12.33 6.10 3.04
CA GLU A 34 -11.66 4.79 3.06
C GLU A 34 -11.33 4.30 1.66
N ALA A 35 -10.32 3.44 1.60
CA ALA A 35 -9.98 2.69 0.39
C ALA A 35 -9.53 1.27 0.74
N ALA A 36 -9.72 0.33 -0.21
CA ALA A 36 -9.29 -1.05 -0.11
C ALA A 36 -8.05 -1.35 -0.97
N ASN A 37 -7.47 -0.36 -1.62
CA ASN A 37 -6.24 -0.49 -2.41
C ASN A 37 -5.59 0.89 -2.63
N GLY A 38 -4.31 0.88 -3.00
CA GLY A 38 -3.55 2.11 -3.16
C GLY A 38 -4.01 3.02 -4.30
N HIS A 39 -4.59 2.49 -5.40
CA HIS A 39 -5.12 3.33 -6.48
C HIS A 39 -6.29 4.19 -6.02
N GLN A 40 -7.25 3.58 -5.30
CA GLN A 40 -8.37 4.30 -4.70
C GLN A 40 -7.87 5.34 -3.68
N ALA A 41 -6.91 4.95 -2.83
CA ALA A 41 -6.34 5.86 -1.84
C ALA A 41 -5.73 7.10 -2.50
N VAL A 42 -4.89 6.95 -3.53
CA VAL A 42 -4.28 8.09 -4.24
C VAL A 42 -5.33 9.03 -4.82
N ALA A 43 -6.37 8.48 -5.47
CA ALA A 43 -7.43 9.28 -6.09
C ALA A 43 -8.26 10.03 -5.04
N GLU A 44 -8.72 9.35 -3.98
CA GLU A 44 -9.57 9.95 -2.96
C GLU A 44 -8.82 10.93 -2.06
N VAL A 45 -7.56 10.65 -1.69
CA VAL A 45 -6.72 11.57 -0.91
C VAL A 45 -6.46 12.86 -1.68
N ALA A 46 -6.22 12.78 -2.99
CA ALA A 46 -6.08 13.97 -3.84
C ALA A 46 -7.37 14.81 -3.91
N ARG A 47 -8.54 14.23 -3.70
CA ARG A 47 -9.84 14.92 -3.68
C ARG A 47 -10.19 15.48 -2.30
N LEU A 48 -9.94 14.68 -1.25
CA LEU A 48 -10.38 14.97 0.12
C LEU A 48 -9.39 15.79 0.93
N HIS A 49 -8.10 15.76 0.56
CA HIS A 49 -7.00 16.42 1.28
C HIS A 49 -7.03 16.18 2.80
N PRO A 50 -7.06 14.92 3.27
CA PRO A 50 -7.07 14.62 4.69
C PRO A 50 -5.78 15.11 5.36
N ASP A 51 -5.85 15.39 6.67
CA ASP A 51 -4.65 15.76 7.45
C ASP A 51 -3.73 14.54 7.59
N VAL A 52 -4.29 13.33 7.85
CA VAL A 52 -3.54 12.08 8.01
C VAL A 52 -4.16 10.94 7.19
N VAL A 53 -3.31 10.11 6.60
CA VAL A 53 -3.68 8.82 5.99
C VAL A 53 -3.09 7.70 6.82
N LEU A 54 -3.92 6.76 7.29
CA LEU A 54 -3.47 5.46 7.79
C LEU A 54 -3.36 4.52 6.59
N MET A 55 -2.15 4.05 6.31
CA MET A 55 -1.83 3.31 5.09
C MET A 55 -1.30 1.92 5.41
N ASP A 56 -2.06 0.89 5.07
CA ASP A 56 -1.51 -0.48 5.05
C ASP A 56 -0.49 -0.64 3.92
N ILE A 57 0.51 -1.49 4.14
CA ILE A 57 1.53 -1.81 3.12
C ILE A 57 1.00 -2.82 2.12
N ALA A 58 0.40 -3.88 2.62
CA ALA A 58 0.03 -5.06 1.86
C ALA A 58 -1.38 -4.92 1.29
N MET A 59 -1.47 -4.31 0.12
CA MET A 59 -2.74 -4.13 -0.58
C MET A 59 -2.63 -4.55 -2.04
N PRO A 60 -3.72 -5.06 -2.62
CA PRO A 60 -3.76 -5.46 -4.03
C PRO A 60 -3.69 -4.25 -4.97
N LEU A 61 -3.31 -4.49 -6.22
CA LEU A 61 -3.25 -3.56 -7.35
C LEU A 61 -2.15 -2.49 -7.25
N LEU A 62 -2.05 -1.82 -6.12
CA LEU A 62 -1.01 -0.85 -5.78
C LEU A 62 -0.76 -0.93 -4.28
N ASN A 63 0.44 -1.37 -3.90
CA ASN A 63 0.83 -1.50 -2.51
C ASN A 63 0.95 -0.13 -1.81
N GLY A 64 0.88 -0.14 -0.46
CA GLY A 64 0.85 1.08 0.33
C GLY A 64 2.13 1.91 0.29
N ILE A 65 3.30 1.30 0.04
CA ILE A 65 4.56 2.04 -0.10
C ILE A 65 4.54 2.91 -1.35
N GLU A 66 4.10 2.34 -2.48
CA GLU A 66 4.00 3.09 -3.73
C GLU A 66 2.84 4.11 -3.68
N ALA A 67 1.71 3.75 -3.03
CA ALA A 67 0.62 4.69 -2.76
C ALA A 67 1.11 5.87 -1.91
N THR A 68 1.88 5.61 -0.83
CA THR A 68 2.50 6.65 0.02
C THR A 68 3.35 7.61 -0.81
N ARG A 69 4.22 7.09 -1.69
CA ARG A 69 5.06 7.91 -2.56
C ARG A 69 4.23 8.84 -3.45
N ARG A 70 3.17 8.33 -4.05
CA ARG A 70 2.28 9.12 -4.92
C ARG A 70 1.51 10.18 -4.14
N ILE A 71 1.00 9.82 -2.97
CA ILE A 71 0.28 10.74 -2.09
C ILE A 71 1.20 11.87 -1.63
N THR A 72 2.40 11.58 -1.14
CA THR A 72 3.33 12.60 -0.65
C THR A 72 3.79 13.57 -1.76
N LEU A 73 3.82 13.13 -3.01
CA LEU A 73 4.12 13.99 -4.16
C LEU A 73 2.91 14.84 -4.58
N ALA A 74 1.70 14.27 -4.58
CA ALA A 74 0.48 14.92 -5.07
C ALA A 74 -0.19 15.81 -4.00
N ALA A 75 -0.08 15.44 -2.73
CA ALA A 75 -0.69 16.13 -1.58
C ALA A 75 0.33 16.31 -0.43
N PRO A 76 1.31 17.22 -0.56
CA PRO A 76 2.41 17.36 0.42
C PRO A 76 1.98 17.78 1.82
N SER A 77 0.78 18.35 1.98
CA SER A 77 0.20 18.69 3.28
C SER A 77 -0.35 17.46 4.03
N THR A 78 -0.71 16.40 3.31
CA THR A 78 -1.23 15.16 3.90
C THR A 78 -0.08 14.34 4.48
N ARG A 79 -0.21 13.89 5.71
CA ARG A 79 0.77 13.05 6.39
C ARG A 79 0.38 11.59 6.27
N VAL A 80 1.29 10.74 5.80
CA VAL A 80 1.03 9.30 5.71
C VAL A 80 1.68 8.60 6.89
N LEU A 81 0.85 7.96 7.71
CA LEU A 81 1.27 7.08 8.80
C LEU A 81 1.06 5.63 8.34
N VAL A 82 2.15 4.93 8.11
CA VAL A 82 2.10 3.53 7.66
C VAL A 82 1.70 2.64 8.82
N LEU A 83 0.75 1.73 8.56
CA LEU A 83 0.24 0.75 9.51
C LEU A 83 0.50 -0.65 8.98
N SER A 84 1.28 -1.48 9.67
CA SER A 84 1.76 -2.75 9.12
C SER A 84 1.98 -3.81 10.18
N SER A 85 1.79 -5.08 9.82
CA SER A 85 2.20 -6.23 10.64
C SER A 85 3.70 -6.57 10.50
N TYR A 86 4.43 -5.86 9.62
CA TYR A 86 5.86 -6.10 9.38
C TYR A 86 6.74 -5.12 10.16
N SER A 87 7.67 -5.65 10.94
CA SER A 87 8.63 -4.86 11.74
C SER A 87 10.05 -4.85 11.18
N ASP A 88 10.26 -5.47 10.02
CA ASP A 88 11.61 -5.60 9.47
C ASP A 88 12.12 -4.28 8.85
N ASP A 89 13.44 -4.13 8.91
CA ASP A 89 14.13 -2.90 8.51
C ASP A 89 13.90 -2.49 7.05
N GLN A 90 13.59 -3.44 6.16
CA GLN A 90 13.42 -3.16 4.73
C GLN A 90 12.10 -2.43 4.46
N HIS A 91 10.99 -2.88 5.05
CA HIS A 91 9.68 -2.21 4.93
C HIS A 91 9.74 -0.81 5.54
N VAL A 92 10.30 -0.70 6.73
CA VAL A 92 10.46 0.60 7.40
C VAL A 92 11.25 1.58 6.53
N GLN A 93 12.37 1.13 5.95
CA GLN A 93 13.17 1.99 5.08
C GLN A 93 12.45 2.36 3.78
N GLN A 94 11.72 1.43 3.17
CA GLN A 94 10.96 1.71 1.96
C GLN A 94 9.85 2.73 2.24
N ALA A 95 9.14 2.61 3.36
CA ALA A 95 8.12 3.56 3.78
C ALA A 95 8.69 4.97 3.99
N LEU A 96 9.82 5.07 4.71
CA LEU A 96 10.52 6.35 4.92
C LEU A 96 11.01 6.97 3.61
N ASN A 97 11.58 6.16 2.71
CA ASN A 97 12.02 6.63 1.39
C ASN A 97 10.85 7.04 0.48
N ALA A 98 9.65 6.52 0.75
CA ALA A 98 8.41 6.94 0.09
C ALA A 98 7.83 8.24 0.66
N GLY A 99 8.37 8.73 1.77
CA GLY A 99 7.95 9.97 2.43
C GLY A 99 6.92 9.78 3.55
N ALA A 100 6.81 8.56 4.10
CA ALA A 100 5.95 8.33 5.28
C ALA A 100 6.38 9.21 6.45
N ALA A 101 5.41 9.82 7.14
CA ALA A 101 5.62 10.60 8.35
C ALA A 101 5.85 9.73 9.59
N GLY A 102 5.47 8.44 9.51
CA GLY A 102 5.68 7.51 10.60
C GLY A 102 5.35 6.07 10.21
N TYR A 103 5.61 5.16 11.16
CA TYR A 103 5.39 3.73 10.99
C TYR A 103 4.90 3.10 12.29
N VAL A 104 3.74 2.50 12.24
CA VAL A 104 3.05 1.90 13.39
C VAL A 104 2.79 0.43 13.11
N MET A 105 3.01 -0.40 14.12
CA MET A 105 2.66 -1.81 14.03
C MET A 105 1.15 -2.00 14.21
N LYS A 106 0.52 -2.90 13.43
CA LYS A 106 -0.92 -3.22 13.57
C LYS A 106 -1.29 -3.77 14.95
N GLU A 107 -0.32 -4.41 15.63
CA GLU A 107 -0.47 -4.91 17.01
C GLU A 107 -0.30 -3.81 18.08
N THR A 108 0.01 -2.59 17.66
CA THR A 108 0.16 -1.45 18.57
C THR A 108 -1.15 -1.15 19.30
N ALA A 109 -1.03 -0.83 20.58
CA ALA A 109 -2.20 -0.46 21.38
C ALA A 109 -2.94 0.74 20.77
N SER A 110 -4.26 0.71 20.86
CA SER A 110 -5.13 1.74 20.29
C SER A 110 -4.76 3.18 20.68
N GLN A 111 -4.35 3.37 21.93
CA GLN A 111 -3.91 4.67 22.43
C GLN A 111 -2.64 5.19 21.75
N GLU A 112 -1.68 4.32 21.43
CA GLU A 112 -0.47 4.70 20.70
C GLU A 112 -0.79 5.10 19.25
N LEU A 113 -1.76 4.44 18.61
CA LEU A 113 -2.20 4.79 17.26
C LEU A 113 -2.83 6.19 17.24
N VAL A 114 -3.76 6.47 18.17
CA VAL A 114 -4.38 7.80 18.31
C VAL A 114 -3.32 8.87 18.55
N HIS A 115 -2.37 8.60 19.46
CA HIS A 115 -1.26 9.52 19.71
C HIS A 115 -0.40 9.75 18.45
N GLY A 116 -0.09 8.70 17.68
CA GLY A 116 0.63 8.80 16.41
C GLY A 116 -0.10 9.64 15.37
N ILE A 117 -1.44 9.58 15.32
CA ILE A 117 -2.25 10.43 14.43
C ILE A 117 -2.13 11.89 14.83
N HIS A 118 -2.23 12.22 16.13
CA HIS A 118 -2.05 13.58 16.63
C HIS A 118 -0.65 14.12 16.34
N ASP A 119 0.40 13.30 16.56
CA ASP A 119 1.77 13.68 16.23
C ASP A 119 1.96 13.94 14.74
N ALA A 120 1.48 13.03 13.89
CA ALA A 120 1.58 13.18 12.44
C ALA A 120 0.85 14.44 11.93
N ALA A 121 -0.36 14.71 12.43
CA ALA A 121 -1.13 15.92 12.10
C ALA A 121 -0.41 17.21 12.49
N ASN A 122 0.37 17.18 13.59
CA ASN A 122 1.20 18.30 14.04
C ASN A 122 2.55 18.40 13.32
N GLY A 123 2.81 17.53 12.35
CA GLY A 123 4.06 17.52 11.58
C GLY A 123 5.21 16.75 12.22
N ASN A 124 4.98 16.08 13.35
CA ASN A 124 5.96 15.23 14.02
C ASN A 124 6.01 13.84 13.37
N ALA A 125 7.17 13.19 13.49
CA ALA A 125 7.30 11.79 13.09
C ALA A 125 6.90 10.88 14.27
N PHE A 126 6.12 9.82 13.99
CA PHE A 126 5.76 8.83 14.99
C PHE A 126 6.20 7.43 14.58
N PHE A 127 6.88 6.73 15.47
CA PHE A 127 7.30 5.35 15.29
C PHE A 127 6.95 4.54 16.54
N SER A 128 6.30 3.40 16.38
CA SER A 128 6.11 2.50 17.53
C SER A 128 7.47 2.13 18.14
N PRO A 129 7.54 1.82 19.45
CA PRO A 129 8.81 1.63 20.16
C PRO A 129 9.73 0.57 19.53
N LEU A 130 9.15 -0.51 19.00
CA LEU A 130 9.87 -1.56 18.30
C LEU A 130 10.59 -1.01 17.06
N ILE A 131 9.90 -0.20 16.28
CA ILE A 131 10.41 0.41 15.04
C ILE A 131 11.47 1.47 15.36
N ALA A 132 11.23 2.31 16.35
CA ALA A 132 12.21 3.30 16.80
C ALA A 132 13.54 2.66 17.22
N GLY A 133 13.47 1.54 17.95
CA GLY A 133 14.65 0.76 18.33
C GLY A 133 15.43 0.19 17.13
N SER A 134 14.71 -0.26 16.09
CA SER A 134 15.32 -0.75 14.84
C SER A 134 16.02 0.37 14.07
N LEU A 135 15.37 1.52 13.91
CA LEU A 135 15.96 2.70 13.27
C LEU A 135 17.23 3.19 13.96
N LEU A 136 17.24 3.22 15.29
CA LEU A 136 18.44 3.62 16.08
C LEU A 136 19.59 2.63 15.91
N ARG A 137 19.33 1.32 15.90
CA ARG A 137 20.37 0.30 15.64
C ARG A 137 20.99 0.50 14.27
N ARG A 138 20.17 0.74 13.26
CA ARG A 138 20.60 0.95 11.88
C ARG A 138 21.39 2.24 11.69
N TRP A 139 21.02 3.32 12.33
CA TRP A 139 21.80 4.56 12.28
C TRP A 139 23.22 4.35 12.80
N LYS A 140 23.39 3.57 13.86
CA LYS A 140 24.71 3.23 14.41
C LYS A 140 25.53 2.30 13.48
N SER A 141 24.89 1.52 12.60
CA SER A 141 25.53 0.52 11.73
C SER A 141 25.76 1.00 10.28
N ARG A 142 25.55 2.28 9.97
CA ARG A 142 25.59 2.82 8.60
C ARG A 142 26.90 2.53 7.86
N LYS A 143 26.93 1.43 7.11
CA LYS A 143 27.81 1.16 5.96
C LYS A 143 27.04 0.33 4.94
N SER A 144 26.45 0.99 3.95
CA SER A 144 26.32 0.56 2.55
C SER A 144 25.15 1.26 1.88
N HIS A 145 25.47 1.99 0.80
CA HIS A 145 24.50 2.64 -0.07
C HIS A 145 23.92 1.60 -1.04
N PRO A 146 22.61 1.54 -1.27
CA PRO A 146 22.07 0.78 -2.40
C PRO A 146 22.52 1.44 -3.71
N ASN A 147 22.91 0.62 -4.68
CA ASN A 147 23.31 1.09 -6.01
C ASN A 147 22.07 1.61 -6.78
N PRO A 148 21.99 2.91 -7.14
CA PRO A 148 20.79 3.48 -7.75
C PRO A 148 20.51 3.00 -9.19
N SER A 149 21.47 2.32 -9.83
CA SER A 149 21.37 2.00 -11.27
C SER A 149 20.39 0.86 -11.62
N LEU A 150 19.93 0.09 -10.63
CA LEU A 150 18.98 -1.02 -10.82
C LEU A 150 17.54 -0.70 -10.33
N ALA A 151 17.27 0.52 -9.86
CA ALA A 151 15.97 0.87 -9.34
C ALA A 151 14.91 0.88 -10.46
N LEU A 152 13.84 0.08 -10.30
CA LEU A 152 12.68 0.09 -11.21
C LEU A 152 11.98 1.45 -11.13
N THR A 153 11.46 1.92 -12.28
CA THR A 153 10.55 3.07 -12.31
C THR A 153 9.23 2.70 -11.64
N ASP A 154 8.48 3.68 -11.17
CA ASP A 154 7.18 3.45 -10.51
C ASP A 154 6.24 2.65 -11.41
N ARG A 155 6.24 2.95 -12.72
CA ARG A 155 5.45 2.19 -13.71
C ARG A 155 5.93 0.74 -13.86
N GLN A 156 7.22 0.49 -13.78
CA GLN A 156 7.76 -0.87 -13.80
C GLN A 156 7.42 -1.63 -12.53
N LYS A 157 7.35 -0.97 -11.36
CA LYS A 157 6.90 -1.58 -10.10
C LYS A 157 5.42 -1.99 -10.17
N ASP A 158 4.55 -1.11 -10.69
CA ASP A 158 3.14 -1.43 -10.91
C ASP A 158 3.00 -2.69 -11.77
N VAL A 159 3.73 -2.74 -12.88
CA VAL A 159 3.68 -3.89 -13.80
C VAL A 159 4.22 -5.16 -13.16
N VAL A 160 5.33 -5.10 -12.38
CA VAL A 160 5.86 -6.26 -11.64
C VAL A 160 4.85 -6.77 -10.62
N GLN A 161 4.21 -5.88 -9.86
CA GLN A 161 3.19 -6.24 -8.88
C GLN A 161 2.03 -6.96 -9.55
N LEU A 162 1.44 -6.39 -10.59
CA LEU A 162 0.31 -6.97 -11.30
C LEU A 162 0.65 -8.32 -12.00
N ILE A 163 1.90 -8.48 -12.48
CA ILE A 163 2.37 -9.78 -13.00
C ILE A 163 2.40 -10.81 -11.86
N ALA A 164 2.90 -10.45 -10.70
CA ALA A 164 3.00 -11.33 -9.55
C ALA A 164 1.61 -11.69 -8.97
N GLU A 165 0.64 -10.80 -9.08
CA GLU A 165 -0.78 -11.02 -8.76
C GLU A 165 -1.51 -11.85 -9.83
N GLY A 166 -0.84 -12.24 -10.93
CA GLY A 166 -1.39 -13.13 -11.96
C GLY A 166 -2.21 -12.43 -13.05
N HIS A 167 -2.17 -11.10 -13.16
CA HIS A 167 -2.91 -10.36 -14.18
C HIS A 167 -2.34 -10.55 -15.59
N SER A 168 -3.23 -10.75 -16.57
CA SER A 168 -2.89 -10.76 -18.00
C SER A 168 -2.56 -9.35 -18.51
N ASN A 169 -1.86 -9.26 -19.66
CA ASN A 169 -1.55 -7.97 -20.29
C ASN A 169 -2.80 -7.11 -20.54
N LYS A 170 -3.93 -7.76 -20.89
CA LYS A 170 -5.21 -7.06 -21.11
C LYS A 170 -5.78 -6.49 -19.82
N GLN A 171 -5.75 -7.25 -18.73
CA GLN A 171 -6.17 -6.80 -17.41
C GLN A 171 -5.28 -5.67 -16.89
N MET A 172 -3.95 -5.83 -16.99
CA MET A 172 -2.99 -4.78 -16.63
C MET A 172 -3.22 -3.49 -17.42
N ALA A 173 -3.50 -3.58 -18.74
CA ALA A 173 -3.79 -2.42 -19.57
C ALA A 173 -5.02 -1.66 -19.08
N ALA A 174 -6.09 -2.39 -18.72
CA ALA A 174 -7.31 -1.81 -18.16
C ALA A 174 -7.06 -1.15 -16.79
N LEU A 175 -6.40 -1.86 -15.87
CA LEU A 175 -6.10 -1.38 -14.51
C LEU A 175 -5.19 -0.15 -14.50
N LEU A 176 -4.26 -0.10 -15.46
CA LEU A 176 -3.28 0.96 -15.55
C LEU A 176 -3.68 2.10 -16.51
N PHE A 177 -4.86 2.00 -17.14
CA PHE A 177 -5.38 2.99 -18.11
C PHE A 177 -4.42 3.28 -19.27
N ILE A 178 -3.76 2.23 -19.82
CA ILE A 178 -2.84 2.30 -20.96
C ILE A 178 -3.14 1.21 -21.98
N SER A 179 -2.49 1.28 -23.16
CA SER A 179 -2.65 0.26 -24.18
C SER A 179 -1.93 -1.05 -23.80
N VAL A 180 -2.44 -2.19 -24.30
CA VAL A 180 -1.76 -3.50 -24.15
C VAL A 180 -0.32 -3.44 -24.66
N LYS A 181 -0.09 -2.78 -25.79
CA LYS A 181 1.24 -2.58 -26.37
C LYS A 181 2.18 -1.79 -25.42
N THR A 182 1.63 -0.85 -24.65
CA THR A 182 2.40 -0.10 -23.65
C THR A 182 2.77 -0.98 -22.46
N VAL A 183 1.87 -1.87 -22.01
CA VAL A 183 2.17 -2.87 -21.00
C VAL A 183 3.28 -3.80 -21.45
N GLU A 184 3.22 -4.32 -22.68
CA GLU A 184 4.25 -5.18 -23.25
C GLU A 184 5.61 -4.48 -23.28
N LYS A 185 5.66 -3.21 -23.67
CA LYS A 185 6.88 -2.39 -23.64
C LYS A 185 7.45 -2.26 -22.21
N HIS A 186 6.62 -2.01 -21.22
CA HIS A 186 7.07 -1.94 -19.83
C HIS A 186 7.56 -3.30 -19.32
N ARG A 187 6.87 -4.41 -19.67
CA ARG A 187 7.30 -5.77 -19.33
C ARG A 187 8.66 -6.09 -19.92
N GLN A 188 8.85 -5.82 -21.22
CA GLN A 188 10.13 -6.07 -21.88
C GLN A 188 11.25 -5.27 -21.21
N ALA A 189 11.06 -3.97 -21.05
CA ALA A 189 12.06 -3.09 -20.45
C ALA A 189 12.44 -3.49 -19.01
N LEU A 190 11.47 -3.96 -18.22
CA LEU A 190 11.75 -4.43 -16.86
C LEU A 190 12.47 -5.79 -16.86
N MET A 191 12.08 -6.71 -17.75
CA MET A 191 12.71 -8.03 -17.88
C MET A 191 14.17 -7.89 -18.32
N ASP A 192 14.43 -7.02 -19.29
CA ASP A 192 15.81 -6.70 -19.73
C ASP A 192 16.62 -6.06 -18.61
N LYS A 193 16.05 -5.09 -17.88
CA LYS A 193 16.70 -4.40 -16.78
C LYS A 193 17.07 -5.32 -15.62
N LEU A 194 16.19 -6.28 -15.28
CA LEU A 194 16.42 -7.25 -14.21
C LEU A 194 17.17 -8.49 -14.68
N ASN A 195 17.35 -8.67 -16.00
CA ASN A 195 17.83 -9.90 -16.61
C ASN A 195 16.99 -11.13 -16.17
N ILE A 196 15.65 -10.96 -16.11
CA ILE A 196 14.68 -11.99 -15.71
C ILE A 196 13.66 -12.15 -16.82
N HIS A 197 13.63 -13.32 -17.47
CA HIS A 197 12.74 -13.59 -18.61
C HIS A 197 11.62 -14.58 -18.31
N GLN A 198 11.57 -15.14 -17.09
CA GLN A 198 10.53 -16.08 -16.66
C GLN A 198 9.60 -15.44 -15.64
N VAL A 199 8.28 -15.57 -15.83
CA VAL A 199 7.25 -15.03 -14.93
C VAL A 199 7.44 -15.53 -13.50
N ALA A 200 7.67 -16.84 -13.29
CA ALA A 200 7.89 -17.42 -11.97
C ALA A 200 9.10 -16.80 -11.23
N THR A 201 10.18 -16.48 -11.95
CA THR A 201 11.34 -15.80 -11.36
C THR A 201 11.05 -14.33 -11.08
N LEU A 202 10.24 -13.70 -11.93
CA LEU A 202 9.79 -12.32 -11.72
C LEU A 202 8.85 -12.22 -10.51
N THR A 203 7.95 -13.19 -10.31
CA THR A 203 7.11 -13.28 -9.10
C THR A 203 7.95 -13.44 -7.85
N ARG A 204 8.96 -14.33 -7.86
CA ARG A 204 9.91 -14.46 -6.73
C ARG A 204 10.67 -13.16 -6.47
N TYR A 205 11.03 -12.43 -7.51
CA TYR A 205 11.63 -11.11 -7.38
C TYR A 205 10.65 -10.13 -6.72
N ALA A 206 9.38 -10.09 -7.17
CA ALA A 206 8.35 -9.23 -6.57
C ALA A 206 8.16 -9.52 -5.07
N VAL A 207 8.09 -10.80 -4.68
CA VAL A 207 8.04 -11.23 -3.27
C VAL A 207 9.32 -10.80 -2.53
N SER A 208 10.50 -11.01 -3.09
CA SER A 208 11.77 -10.62 -2.45
C SER A 208 11.93 -9.11 -2.29
N GLN A 209 11.35 -8.32 -3.20
CA GLN A 209 11.26 -6.86 -3.12
C GLN A 209 10.02 -6.40 -2.34
N ARG A 210 9.19 -7.32 -1.86
CA ARG A 210 7.98 -7.08 -1.08
C ARG A 210 6.98 -6.15 -1.78
N LEU A 211 6.89 -6.28 -3.08
CA LEU A 211 5.87 -5.65 -3.90
C LEU A 211 4.52 -6.38 -3.79
N VAL A 212 4.57 -7.68 -3.44
CA VAL A 212 3.43 -8.55 -3.13
C VAL A 212 3.76 -9.45 -1.94
N GLU A 213 2.73 -9.88 -1.21
CA GLU A 213 2.86 -10.86 -0.15
C GLU A 213 2.89 -12.29 -0.70
N ALA A 214 3.61 -13.17 0.00
CA ALA A 214 3.65 -14.59 -0.37
C ALA A 214 2.28 -15.27 -0.21
N GLU A 215 1.44 -14.79 0.70
CA GLU A 215 0.10 -15.32 0.99
C GLU A 215 -0.93 -14.90 -0.07
N SER A 216 -0.79 -13.75 -0.68
CA SER A 216 -1.67 -13.26 -1.76
C SER A 216 -1.58 -14.13 -3.03
N TYR A 217 -0.52 -14.92 -3.17
CA TYR A 217 -0.29 -15.79 -4.32
C TYR A 217 -1.27 -16.98 -4.39
N ASN A 218 -1.90 -17.36 -3.29
CA ASN A 218 -2.81 -18.52 -3.20
C ASN A 218 -4.30 -18.19 -3.39
N GLN A 219 -4.66 -16.91 -3.59
CA GLN A 219 -6.05 -16.58 -3.91
C GLN A 219 -6.27 -16.69 -5.43
N PRO A 220 -7.25 -17.50 -5.89
CA PRO A 220 -7.63 -17.51 -7.30
C PRO A 220 -8.09 -16.08 -7.65
N VAL A 221 -7.51 -15.55 -8.74
CA VAL A 221 -7.92 -14.25 -9.31
C VAL A 221 -9.41 -14.37 -9.68
N GLY A 222 -10.28 -13.89 -8.80
CA GLY A 222 -11.70 -13.77 -9.10
C GLY A 222 -11.85 -12.84 -10.29
N ASP A 223 -12.70 -13.21 -11.26
CA ASP A 223 -13.06 -12.37 -12.40
C ASP A 223 -13.66 -11.04 -11.89
N ALA A 224 -12.81 -10.06 -11.68
CA ALA A 224 -13.23 -8.71 -11.33
C ALA A 224 -13.87 -8.09 -12.58
N VAL A 225 -15.19 -8.13 -12.63
CA VAL A 225 -15.96 -7.45 -13.68
C VAL A 225 -16.00 -5.97 -13.32
N VAL A 226 -15.33 -5.14 -14.11
CA VAL A 226 -15.48 -3.67 -14.04
C VAL A 226 -16.87 -3.36 -14.57
N GLY A 227 -17.78 -2.93 -13.70
CA GLY A 227 -19.10 -2.43 -14.10
C GLY A 227 -18.96 -1.17 -14.98
N ALA A 228 -19.95 -0.91 -15.83
CA ALA A 228 -20.00 0.25 -16.75
C ALA A 228 -19.93 1.63 -16.03
N ASP A 229 -20.04 1.64 -14.71
CA ASP A 229 -19.99 2.81 -13.82
C ASP A 229 -18.64 2.98 -13.11
N GLY A 230 -17.62 2.16 -13.45
CA GLY A 230 -16.28 2.23 -12.87
C GLY A 230 -16.16 1.74 -11.42
N ARG A 231 -17.20 1.10 -10.86
CA ARG A 231 -17.18 0.54 -9.50
C ARG A 231 -16.82 -0.95 -9.52
N TYR A 232 -15.96 -1.36 -8.60
CA TYR A 232 -15.61 -2.76 -8.39
C TYR A 232 -16.69 -3.45 -7.57
N ALA A 233 -17.37 -4.45 -8.14
CA ALA A 233 -18.29 -5.32 -7.43
C ALA A 233 -17.63 -6.69 -7.23
N ASN A 234 -17.42 -7.10 -5.98
CA ASN A 234 -17.13 -8.48 -5.63
C ASN A 234 -18.42 -9.33 -5.83
N ARG A 235 -18.36 -10.32 -6.71
CA ARG A 235 -19.42 -11.35 -6.76
C ARG A 235 -19.28 -12.25 -5.54
N PRO A 236 -20.35 -12.48 -4.75
CA PRO A 236 -20.32 -13.51 -3.72
C PRO A 236 -20.13 -14.87 -4.39
N THR A 237 -19.23 -15.68 -3.86
CA THR A 237 -19.07 -17.08 -4.22
C THR A 237 -20.40 -17.80 -4.02
N ALA A 238 -20.89 -18.44 -5.08
CA ALA A 238 -22.12 -19.24 -5.02
C ALA A 238 -21.94 -20.35 -3.98
N ASP A 239 -22.83 -20.34 -3.00
CA ASP A 239 -23.00 -21.37 -1.98
C ASP A 239 -23.42 -22.67 -2.67
N SER A 240 -22.51 -23.66 -2.68
CA SER A 240 -22.81 -25.03 -3.14
C SER A 240 -23.27 -25.87 -1.96
N SER A 241 -24.46 -25.58 -1.47
CA SER A 241 -25.19 -26.46 -0.53
C SER A 241 -26.59 -26.71 -1.02
N ALA A 242 -26.71 -27.58 -2.01
CA ALA A 242 -27.95 -28.29 -2.32
C ALA A 242 -27.56 -29.65 -2.90
N GLN A 243 -27.54 -30.69 -2.05
CA GLN A 243 -28.06 -32.04 -2.25
C GLN A 243 -27.52 -32.99 -1.16
N LEU A 244 -28.35 -33.37 -0.28
CA LEU A 244 -28.89 -34.62 0.24
C LEU A 244 -29.21 -34.51 1.72
#